data_4e408e685b029b0c8ceee73707baabe5
#
_entry.id   4e408e685b029b0c8ceee73707baabe5
#
_cell.length_a   1.000
_cell.length_b   1.000
_cell.length_c   1.000
_cell.angle_alpha   90.00
_cell.angle_beta   90.00
_cell.angle_gamma   90.00
#
_symmetry.space_group_name_H-M   'P 1'
#
loop_
_entity.id
_entity.type
_entity.pdbx_description
1 polymer ?
#
loop_
_entity_poly.entity_id
_entity_poly.type
_entity_poly.pdbx_seq_one_letter_code
_entity_poly.pdbx_strand_id
1 'polypeptide(L)'
;FKKNNNIKIFYGDVSNIKLIKKIFKTSIKDKRKINSIVNNAGIRQRKKFLKLKTKDIENVFKTNFFSIFSIMQIYCLYSIKYKIKSSIVNIGSIVGENGFTELAGYSSTKGALKSLTKSVAVEHAKDNIRANIVIPGFIKTSYFNQFKQDKKKLYNWTINRTPMLRWGESNEVVSMIEFLISDDSSYITGSSFNVDGGWLSS
;
A
#
# COMPACT_ATOMS: atom_id res chain seq x y z
N PHE A 1 -18.43 11.17 -4.26
CA PHE A 1 -19.04 9.87 -3.96
C PHE A 1 -20.55 10.05 -3.92
N LYS A 2 -21.31 9.52 -4.92
CA LYS A 2 -22.77 9.38 -4.81
C LYS A 2 -23.06 8.56 -3.55
N LYS A 3 -24.10 8.92 -2.78
CA LYS A 3 -24.54 8.16 -1.60
C LYS A 3 -24.80 6.70 -1.99
N ASN A 4 -23.78 5.86 -1.81
CA ASN A 4 -23.95 4.41 -1.91
C ASN A 4 -24.10 3.91 -0.47
N ASN A 5 -25.28 3.41 -0.12
CA ASN A 5 -25.60 2.90 1.23
C ASN A 5 -24.65 1.78 1.70
N ASN A 6 -23.81 1.25 0.81
CA ASN A 6 -22.83 0.22 1.11
C ASN A 6 -21.46 0.78 1.54
N ILE A 7 -21.26 2.10 1.46
CA ILE A 7 -19.98 2.74 1.81
C ILE A 7 -20.15 3.50 3.14
N LYS A 8 -19.24 3.23 4.07
CA LYS A 8 -19.11 3.99 5.33
C LYS A 8 -17.74 4.67 5.37
N ILE A 9 -17.73 5.99 5.52
CA ILE A 9 -16.51 6.80 5.50
C ILE A 9 -16.14 7.20 6.93
N PHE A 10 -14.87 7.02 7.30
CA PHE A 10 -14.28 7.50 8.54
C PHE A 10 -13.15 8.46 8.21
N TYR A 11 -13.26 9.70 8.68
CA TYR A 11 -12.23 10.72 8.49
C TYR A 11 -11.22 10.69 9.64
N GLY A 12 -9.92 10.74 9.32
CA GLY A 12 -8.87 10.85 10.32
C GLY A 12 -7.50 10.36 9.82
N ASP A 13 -6.51 10.48 10.69
CA ASP A 13 -5.15 10.01 10.45
C ASP A 13 -5.07 8.49 10.66
N VAL A 14 -4.49 7.78 9.71
CA VAL A 14 -4.28 6.32 9.79
C VAL A 14 -3.36 5.91 10.95
N SER A 15 -2.53 6.81 11.47
CA SER A 15 -1.72 6.58 12.67
C SER A 15 -2.53 6.67 13.98
N ASN A 16 -3.80 7.09 13.92
CA ASN A 16 -4.67 7.13 15.08
C ASN A 16 -5.27 5.75 15.40
N ILE A 17 -4.58 5.02 16.25
CA ILE A 17 -4.96 3.65 16.65
C ILE A 17 -6.36 3.57 17.26
N LYS A 18 -6.81 4.62 17.98
CA LYS A 18 -8.18 4.67 18.54
C LYS A 18 -9.23 4.70 17.43
N LEU A 19 -8.97 5.46 16.36
CA LEU A 19 -9.84 5.48 15.17
C LEU A 19 -9.88 4.11 14.49
N ILE A 20 -8.74 3.48 14.27
CA ILE A 20 -8.65 2.15 13.65
C ILE A 20 -9.45 1.12 14.47
N LYS A 21 -9.23 1.06 15.78
CA LYS A 21 -10.02 0.17 16.66
C LYS A 21 -11.52 0.46 16.62
N LYS A 22 -11.92 1.73 16.50
CA LYS A 22 -13.33 2.14 16.36
C LYS A 22 -13.92 1.59 15.05
N ILE A 23 -13.19 1.65 13.93
CA ILE A 23 -13.64 1.13 12.63
C ILE A 23 -14.00 -0.36 12.76
N PHE A 24 -13.07 -1.19 13.26
CA PHE A 24 -13.30 -2.63 13.43
C PHE A 24 -14.45 -2.94 14.42
N LYS A 25 -14.55 -2.21 15.53
CA LYS A 25 -15.69 -2.36 16.45
C LYS A 25 -17.02 -2.02 15.78
N THR A 26 -17.03 -0.95 14.98
CA THR A 26 -18.24 -0.52 14.27
C THR A 26 -18.68 -1.57 13.24
N SER A 27 -17.74 -2.20 12.52
CA SER A 27 -18.07 -3.23 11.53
C SER A 27 -18.80 -4.43 12.17
N ILE A 28 -18.38 -4.85 13.36
CA ILE A 28 -19.05 -5.92 14.10
C ILE A 28 -20.45 -5.49 14.55
N LYS A 29 -20.58 -4.27 15.10
CA LYS A 29 -21.88 -3.73 15.53
C LYS A 29 -22.87 -3.67 14.35
N ASP A 30 -22.38 -3.28 13.17
CA ASP A 30 -23.18 -3.17 11.96
C ASP A 30 -23.39 -4.55 11.27
N LYS A 31 -22.93 -5.65 11.85
CA LYS A 31 -22.95 -7.02 11.28
C LYS A 31 -22.24 -7.12 9.91
N ARG A 32 -21.29 -6.25 9.65
CA ARG A 32 -20.48 -6.19 8.41
C ARG A 32 -19.05 -6.56 8.73
N LYS A 33 -18.72 -7.84 8.70
CA LYS A 33 -17.36 -8.32 8.92
C LYS A 33 -16.43 -7.80 7.82
N ILE A 34 -15.27 -7.27 8.22
CA ILE A 34 -14.22 -6.85 7.28
C ILE A 34 -13.37 -8.08 6.96
N ASN A 35 -13.46 -8.58 5.74
CA ASN A 35 -12.71 -9.75 5.26
C ASN A 35 -11.46 -9.37 4.47
N SER A 36 -11.27 -8.10 4.13
CA SER A 36 -10.04 -7.62 3.49
C SER A 36 -9.71 -6.19 3.89
N ILE A 37 -8.42 -5.88 3.90
CA ILE A 37 -7.92 -4.51 4.05
C ILE A 37 -6.91 -4.18 2.96
N VAL A 38 -6.94 -2.92 2.51
CA VAL A 38 -5.96 -2.36 1.58
C VAL A 38 -5.25 -1.19 2.26
N ASN A 39 -3.97 -1.36 2.53
CA ASN A 39 -3.14 -0.33 3.14
C ASN A 39 -2.52 0.55 2.03
N ASN A 40 -3.26 1.59 1.62
CA ASN A 40 -2.88 2.50 0.55
C ASN A 40 -2.37 3.87 1.06
N ALA A 41 -2.74 4.25 2.27
CA ALA A 41 -2.34 5.54 2.83
C ALA A 41 -0.80 5.67 2.91
N GLY A 42 -0.29 6.83 2.50
CA GLY A 42 1.15 7.09 2.55
C GLY A 42 1.49 8.51 2.17
N ILE A 43 2.61 8.97 2.67
CA ILE A 43 3.20 10.27 2.33
C ILE A 43 4.52 10.06 1.60
N ARG A 44 4.87 10.98 0.71
CA ARG A 44 6.13 10.97 -0.02
C ARG A 44 7.10 11.97 0.60
N GLN A 45 8.27 11.47 1.02
CA GLN A 45 9.38 12.31 1.44
C GLN A 45 10.32 12.49 0.24
N ARG A 46 10.69 13.73 -0.09
CA ARG A 46 11.67 14.04 -1.12
C ARG A 46 12.67 15.08 -0.60
N LYS A 47 13.94 14.66 -0.41
CA LYS A 47 15.03 15.52 0.08
C LYS A 47 16.37 14.85 -0.19
N LYS A 48 17.39 15.63 -0.58
CA LYS A 48 18.76 15.12 -0.77
C LYS A 48 19.24 14.44 0.51
N PHE A 49 19.91 13.29 0.40
CA PHE A 49 20.30 12.45 1.53
C PHE A 49 21.04 13.24 2.62
N LEU A 50 22.06 14.01 2.26
CA LEU A 50 22.83 14.81 3.22
C LEU A 50 22.05 15.95 3.90
N LYS A 51 20.84 16.26 3.41
CA LYS A 51 19.94 17.26 4.01
C LYS A 51 18.78 16.64 4.80
N LEU A 52 18.68 15.28 4.81
CA LEU A 52 17.66 14.59 5.59
C LEU A 52 18.00 14.70 7.09
N LYS A 53 16.98 15.01 7.88
CA LYS A 53 17.05 14.95 9.34
C LYS A 53 16.34 13.69 9.83
N THR A 54 16.74 13.18 10.98
CA THR A 54 16.08 12.03 11.63
C THR A 54 14.56 12.21 11.70
N LYS A 55 14.10 13.43 12.05
CA LYS A 55 12.67 13.78 12.09
C LYS A 55 11.94 13.62 10.74
N ASP A 56 12.62 13.86 9.63
CA ASP A 56 12.02 13.63 8.29
C ASP A 56 11.76 12.13 8.08
N ILE A 57 12.70 11.29 8.54
CA ILE A 57 12.59 9.83 8.49
C ILE A 57 11.49 9.32 9.43
N GLU A 58 11.49 9.77 10.68
CA GLU A 58 10.44 9.41 11.66
C GLU A 58 9.04 9.71 11.13
N ASN A 59 8.84 10.88 10.53
CA ASN A 59 7.53 11.29 9.99
C ASN A 59 7.06 10.36 8.85
N VAL A 60 7.95 10.03 7.91
CA VAL A 60 7.57 9.14 6.80
C VAL A 60 7.36 7.71 7.29
N PHE A 61 8.16 7.23 8.24
CA PHE A 61 7.98 5.92 8.87
C PHE A 61 6.70 5.85 9.69
N LYS A 62 6.36 6.91 10.42
CA LYS A 62 5.11 6.97 11.19
C LYS A 62 3.89 6.66 10.33
N THR A 63 3.79 7.30 9.15
CA THR A 63 2.63 7.12 8.26
C THR A 63 2.75 5.87 7.40
N ASN A 64 3.92 5.62 6.77
CA ASN A 64 4.04 4.59 5.74
C ASN A 64 4.35 3.20 6.29
N PHE A 65 4.80 3.09 7.54
CA PHE A 65 5.21 1.82 8.14
C PHE A 65 4.52 1.56 9.49
N PHE A 66 4.74 2.40 10.51
CA PHE A 66 4.21 2.11 11.85
C PHE A 66 2.69 2.11 11.90
N SER A 67 2.02 2.96 11.13
CA SER A 67 0.56 2.93 11.03
C SER A 67 0.08 1.61 10.42
N ILE A 68 0.70 1.17 9.33
CA ILE A 68 0.34 -0.06 8.61
C ILE A 68 0.64 -1.28 9.50
N PHE A 69 1.80 -1.31 10.16
CA PHE A 69 2.14 -2.34 11.14
C PHE A 69 1.03 -2.50 12.18
N SER A 70 0.61 -1.39 12.80
CA SER A 70 -0.42 -1.40 13.83
C SER A 70 -1.81 -1.80 13.28
N ILE A 71 -2.15 -1.36 12.05
CA ILE A 71 -3.40 -1.76 11.38
C ILE A 71 -3.39 -3.27 11.12
N MET A 72 -2.30 -3.81 10.59
CA MET A 72 -2.16 -5.26 10.33
C MET A 72 -2.29 -6.07 11.62
N GLN A 73 -1.61 -5.64 12.70
CA GLN A 73 -1.70 -6.30 14.01
C GLN A 73 -3.14 -6.33 14.55
N ILE A 74 -3.83 -5.17 14.53
CA ILE A 74 -5.23 -5.07 14.96
C ILE A 74 -6.12 -5.94 14.08
N TYR A 75 -5.88 -5.96 12.77
CA TYR A 75 -6.67 -6.74 11.82
C TYR A 75 -6.46 -8.25 11.98
N CYS A 76 -5.24 -8.71 12.18
CA CYS A 76 -4.97 -10.12 12.47
C CYS A 76 -5.69 -10.57 13.75
N LEU A 77 -5.58 -9.81 14.84
CA LEU A 77 -6.32 -10.08 16.08
C LEU A 77 -7.84 -10.11 15.87
N TYR A 78 -8.37 -9.18 15.08
CA TYR A 78 -9.78 -9.13 14.71
C TYR A 78 -10.18 -10.39 13.91
N SER A 79 -9.43 -10.75 12.89
CA SER A 79 -9.71 -11.88 12.00
C SER A 79 -9.69 -13.21 12.75
N ILE A 80 -8.69 -13.43 13.60
CA ILE A 80 -8.56 -14.62 14.45
C ILE A 80 -9.75 -14.71 15.42
N LYS A 81 -10.02 -13.60 16.14
CA LYS A 81 -11.11 -13.55 17.13
C LYS A 81 -12.46 -13.91 16.54
N TYR A 82 -12.77 -13.42 15.33
CA TYR A 82 -14.07 -13.62 14.69
C TYR A 82 -14.07 -14.73 13.63
N LYS A 83 -12.98 -15.52 13.54
CA LYS A 83 -12.77 -16.62 12.58
C LYS A 83 -13.10 -16.20 11.15
N ILE A 84 -12.44 -15.13 10.68
CA ILE A 84 -12.67 -14.55 9.35
C ILE A 84 -11.53 -14.97 8.43
N LYS A 85 -11.85 -15.62 7.30
CA LYS A 85 -10.92 -15.79 6.18
C LYS A 85 -10.58 -14.41 5.63
N SER A 86 -9.30 -14.02 5.62
CA SER A 86 -8.90 -12.64 5.49
C SER A 86 -7.82 -12.42 4.45
N SER A 87 -7.84 -11.24 3.80
CA SER A 87 -6.79 -10.80 2.90
C SER A 87 -6.27 -9.41 3.27
N ILE A 88 -4.96 -9.26 3.29
CA ILE A 88 -4.25 -7.99 3.48
C ILE A 88 -3.52 -7.66 2.18
N VAL A 89 -3.78 -6.48 1.62
CA VAL A 89 -3.05 -5.97 0.46
C VAL A 89 -2.35 -4.67 0.85
N ASN A 90 -1.03 -4.70 0.85
CA ASN A 90 -0.20 -3.53 1.08
C ASN A 90 0.20 -2.88 -0.25
N ILE A 91 0.25 -1.54 -0.30
CA ILE A 91 0.73 -0.82 -1.49
C ILE A 91 2.19 -0.44 -1.31
N GLY A 92 3.04 -1.15 -2.04
CA GLY A 92 4.48 -0.92 -2.15
C GLY A 92 4.83 0.23 -3.08
N SER A 93 5.96 0.12 -3.74
CA SER A 93 6.41 1.01 -4.83
C SER A 93 7.68 0.44 -5.45
N ILE A 94 7.92 0.69 -6.73
CA ILE A 94 9.20 0.40 -7.41
C ILE A 94 10.40 1.03 -6.69
N VAL A 95 10.20 2.13 -5.95
CA VAL A 95 11.29 2.77 -5.18
C VAL A 95 11.68 1.99 -3.93
N GLY A 96 10.90 1.01 -3.51
CA GLY A 96 11.27 0.05 -2.46
C GLY A 96 12.17 -1.07 -2.98
N GLU A 97 12.24 -1.24 -4.30
CA GLU A 97 13.06 -2.24 -4.98
C GLU A 97 14.35 -1.63 -5.54
N ASN A 98 14.26 -0.43 -6.10
CA ASN A 98 15.36 0.28 -6.73
C ASN A 98 15.66 1.60 -6.02
N GLY A 99 16.93 2.04 -6.05
CA GLY A 99 17.34 3.34 -5.55
C GLY A 99 16.86 4.49 -6.43
N PHE A 100 16.34 5.54 -5.78
CA PHE A 100 15.98 6.80 -6.44
C PHE A 100 16.57 7.97 -5.68
N THR A 101 17.05 8.98 -6.40
CA THR A 101 17.56 10.21 -5.79
C THR A 101 16.50 10.91 -4.96
N GLU A 102 16.90 11.45 -3.81
CA GLU A 102 16.06 12.23 -2.89
C GLU A 102 14.92 11.46 -2.22
N LEU A 103 14.82 10.14 -2.36
CA LEU A 103 13.74 9.32 -1.82
C LEU A 103 14.20 8.33 -0.74
N ALA A 104 15.38 8.49 -0.15
CA ALA A 104 15.95 7.52 0.78
C ALA A 104 14.98 7.12 1.93
N GLY A 105 14.34 8.08 2.60
CA GLY A 105 13.38 7.77 3.65
C GLY A 105 12.13 7.07 3.14
N TYR A 106 11.58 7.53 2.01
CA TYR A 106 10.40 6.92 1.40
C TYR A 106 10.68 5.49 0.93
N SER A 107 11.80 5.27 0.22
CA SER A 107 12.17 3.94 -0.27
C SER A 107 12.41 2.96 0.89
N SER A 108 13.05 3.40 1.97
CA SER A 108 13.24 2.58 3.17
C SER A 108 11.91 2.10 3.76
N THR A 109 10.87 2.96 3.81
CA THR A 109 9.56 2.54 4.30
C THR A 109 8.91 1.48 3.42
N LYS A 110 9.09 1.56 2.09
CA LYS A 110 8.49 0.61 1.14
C LYS A 110 9.23 -0.73 1.14
N GLY A 111 10.55 -0.74 1.30
CA GLY A 111 11.33 -1.96 1.52
C GLY A 111 10.97 -2.65 2.84
N ALA A 112 10.86 -1.89 3.93
CA ALA A 112 10.44 -2.40 5.24
C ALA A 112 9.01 -3.01 5.18
N LEU A 113 8.08 -2.35 4.47
CA LEU A 113 6.71 -2.84 4.30
C LEU A 113 6.66 -4.17 3.53
N LYS A 114 7.52 -4.35 2.52
CA LYS A 114 7.65 -5.61 1.79
C LYS A 114 8.09 -6.75 2.72
N SER A 115 9.09 -6.52 3.55
CA SER A 115 9.57 -7.51 4.52
C SER A 115 8.50 -7.84 5.56
N LEU A 116 7.83 -6.83 6.13
CA LEU A 116 6.71 -7.01 7.07
C LEU A 116 5.59 -7.85 6.45
N THR A 117 5.24 -7.60 5.19
CA THR A 117 4.19 -8.36 4.49
C THR A 117 4.50 -9.85 4.45
N LYS A 118 5.75 -10.22 4.12
CA LYS A 118 6.19 -11.63 4.10
C LYS A 118 6.12 -12.28 5.48
N SER A 119 6.58 -11.60 6.52
CA SER A 119 6.58 -12.12 7.89
C SER A 119 5.15 -12.40 8.37
N VAL A 120 4.24 -11.43 8.18
CA VAL A 120 2.83 -11.60 8.56
C VAL A 120 2.15 -12.70 7.75
N ALA A 121 2.47 -12.82 6.45
CA ALA A 121 1.95 -13.89 5.59
C ALA A 121 2.31 -15.29 6.11
N VAL A 122 3.57 -15.50 6.47
CA VAL A 122 4.05 -16.78 6.98
C VAL A 122 3.46 -17.10 8.36
N GLU A 123 3.46 -16.12 9.26
CA GLU A 123 3.01 -16.31 10.64
C GLU A 123 1.50 -16.63 10.73
N HIS A 124 0.68 -15.99 9.90
CA HIS A 124 -0.78 -16.08 9.97
C HIS A 124 -1.45 -16.90 8.87
N ALA A 125 -0.69 -17.61 8.03
CA ALA A 125 -1.25 -18.50 7.00
C ALA A 125 -2.19 -19.57 7.61
N LYS A 126 -1.79 -20.16 8.74
CA LYS A 126 -2.60 -21.14 9.48
C LYS A 126 -3.90 -20.57 10.06
N ASP A 127 -3.97 -19.25 10.23
CA ASP A 127 -5.15 -18.53 10.73
C ASP A 127 -6.08 -18.13 9.57
N ASN A 128 -5.84 -18.61 8.34
CA ASN A 128 -6.54 -18.21 7.11
C ASN A 128 -6.44 -16.71 6.80
N ILE A 129 -5.29 -16.09 7.11
CA ILE A 129 -4.99 -14.71 6.78
C ILE A 129 -3.90 -14.68 5.73
N ARG A 130 -4.20 -14.16 4.55
CA ARG A 130 -3.24 -13.93 3.48
C ARG A 130 -2.75 -12.48 3.53
N ALA A 131 -1.48 -12.25 3.24
CA ALA A 131 -0.92 -10.92 3.12
C ALA A 131 -0.02 -10.84 1.88
N ASN A 132 -0.30 -9.89 0.98
CA ASN A 132 0.44 -9.67 -0.25
C ASN A 132 0.74 -8.18 -0.44
N ILE A 133 1.70 -7.87 -1.31
CA ILE A 133 2.05 -6.49 -1.63
C ILE A 133 1.99 -6.25 -3.14
N VAL A 134 1.30 -5.18 -3.54
CA VAL A 134 1.31 -4.68 -4.92
C VAL A 134 2.37 -3.59 -5.02
N ILE A 135 3.17 -3.64 -6.08
CA ILE A 135 4.30 -2.73 -6.33
C ILE A 135 4.00 -1.93 -7.60
N PRO A 136 3.34 -0.77 -7.47
CA PRO A 136 3.06 0.08 -8.61
C PRO A 136 4.33 0.77 -9.13
N GLY A 137 4.40 0.92 -10.45
CA GLY A 137 5.33 1.81 -11.12
C GLY A 137 4.85 3.28 -11.10
N PHE A 138 5.07 3.98 -12.21
CA PHE A 138 4.53 5.32 -12.42
C PHE A 138 3.07 5.24 -12.85
N ILE A 139 2.16 5.69 -12.00
CA ILE A 139 0.70 5.62 -12.20
C ILE A 139 0.13 7.04 -12.33
N LYS A 140 -0.78 7.22 -13.28
CA LYS A 140 -1.54 8.46 -13.45
C LYS A 140 -2.52 8.63 -12.27
N THR A 141 -2.26 9.64 -11.47
CA THR A 141 -3.09 10.05 -10.34
C THR A 141 -3.57 11.49 -10.57
N SER A 142 -4.31 12.07 -9.64
CA SER A 142 -4.74 13.48 -9.73
C SER A 142 -3.60 14.49 -9.95
N TYR A 143 -2.38 14.15 -9.52
CA TYR A 143 -1.19 14.99 -9.69
C TYR A 143 -0.48 14.79 -11.05
N PHE A 144 -0.92 13.86 -11.90
CA PHE A 144 -0.22 13.48 -13.13
C PHE A 144 -0.01 14.65 -14.10
N ASN A 145 -1.07 15.40 -14.40
CA ASN A 145 -0.99 16.50 -15.38
C ASN A 145 -0.02 17.59 -14.93
N GLN A 146 -0.08 17.97 -13.66
CA GLN A 146 0.85 18.94 -13.07
C GLN A 146 2.29 18.39 -13.13
N PHE A 147 2.52 17.14 -12.74
CA PHE A 147 3.86 16.53 -12.83
C PHE A 147 4.41 16.54 -14.26
N LYS A 148 3.59 16.18 -15.25
CA LYS A 148 3.99 16.15 -16.66
C LYS A 148 4.41 17.53 -17.16
N GLN A 149 3.72 18.59 -16.74
CA GLN A 149 4.05 19.98 -17.09
C GLN A 149 5.31 20.46 -16.36
N ASP A 150 5.33 20.35 -15.03
CA ASP A 150 6.39 20.92 -14.18
C ASP A 150 7.72 20.19 -14.29
N LYS A 151 7.69 18.89 -14.64
CA LYS A 151 8.84 17.97 -14.63
C LYS A 151 9.03 17.22 -15.95
N LYS A 152 8.85 17.92 -17.08
CA LYS A 152 8.87 17.34 -18.44
C LYS A 152 10.08 16.43 -18.72
N LYS A 153 11.30 16.85 -18.34
CA LYS A 153 12.51 16.01 -18.50
C LYS A 153 12.42 14.71 -17.71
N LEU A 154 11.97 14.79 -16.45
CA LEU A 154 11.82 13.62 -15.60
C LEU A 154 10.68 12.72 -16.10
N TYR A 155 9.57 13.30 -16.53
CA TYR A 155 8.47 12.57 -17.15
C TYR A 155 8.94 11.76 -18.36
N ASN A 156 9.63 12.40 -19.31
CA ASN A 156 10.15 11.72 -20.49
C ASN A 156 11.14 10.61 -20.12
N TRP A 157 12.01 10.84 -19.14
CA TRP A 157 12.91 9.82 -18.64
C TRP A 157 12.14 8.62 -18.06
N THR A 158 11.06 8.85 -17.30
CA THR A 158 10.23 7.74 -16.77
C THR A 158 9.54 6.96 -17.87
N ILE A 159 9.07 7.62 -18.94
CA ILE A 159 8.46 6.97 -20.11
C ILE A 159 9.49 6.09 -20.83
N ASN A 160 10.66 6.66 -21.17
CA ASN A 160 11.69 5.95 -21.95
C ASN A 160 12.26 4.75 -21.19
N ARG A 161 12.27 4.80 -19.86
CA ARG A 161 12.72 3.67 -19.04
C ARG A 161 11.64 2.61 -18.81
N THR A 162 10.36 2.94 -18.97
CA THR A 162 9.28 1.97 -18.83
C THR A 162 9.14 1.17 -20.13
N PRO A 163 9.31 -0.16 -20.17
CA PRO A 163 9.18 -0.96 -21.40
C PRO A 163 7.86 -0.77 -22.13
N MET A 164 6.74 -0.59 -21.40
CA MET A 164 5.45 -0.28 -22.00
C MET A 164 5.31 1.17 -22.49
N LEU A 165 6.35 2.00 -22.39
CA LEU A 165 6.45 3.39 -22.88
C LEU A 165 5.29 4.30 -22.43
N ARG A 166 4.71 4.04 -21.27
CA ARG A 166 3.63 4.84 -20.67
C ARG A 166 3.61 4.72 -19.15
N TRP A 167 2.94 5.65 -18.51
CA TRP A 167 2.48 5.45 -17.12
C TRP A 167 1.23 4.57 -17.13
N GLY A 168 1.08 3.76 -16.07
CA GLY A 168 -0.11 2.97 -15.85
C GLY A 168 -1.32 3.83 -15.44
N GLU A 169 -2.50 3.28 -15.65
CA GLU A 169 -3.75 3.85 -15.14
C GLU A 169 -4.04 3.31 -13.73
N SER A 170 -4.78 4.08 -12.93
CA SER A 170 -5.12 3.65 -11.56
C SER A 170 -5.92 2.35 -11.51
N ASN A 171 -6.78 2.11 -12.51
CA ASN A 171 -7.57 0.87 -12.60
C ASN A 171 -6.70 -0.36 -12.83
N GLU A 172 -5.53 -0.26 -13.47
CA GLU A 172 -4.62 -1.40 -13.65
C GLU A 172 -4.04 -1.88 -12.30
N VAL A 173 -3.83 -0.96 -11.36
CA VAL A 173 -3.46 -1.32 -9.97
C VAL A 173 -4.65 -1.88 -9.21
N VAL A 174 -5.85 -1.29 -9.39
CA VAL A 174 -7.09 -1.74 -8.74
C VAL A 174 -7.43 -3.17 -9.12
N SER A 175 -7.31 -3.56 -10.39
CA SER A 175 -7.57 -4.93 -10.86
C SER A 175 -6.70 -5.97 -10.14
N MET A 176 -5.42 -5.66 -9.89
CA MET A 176 -4.56 -6.54 -9.11
C MET A 176 -5.00 -6.61 -7.63
N ILE A 177 -5.42 -5.48 -7.07
CA ILE A 177 -5.93 -5.45 -5.69
C ILE A 177 -7.21 -6.29 -5.58
N GLU A 178 -8.15 -6.13 -6.51
CA GLU A 178 -9.41 -6.90 -6.56
C GLU A 178 -9.14 -8.40 -6.63
N PHE A 179 -8.23 -8.84 -7.49
CA PHE A 179 -7.79 -10.23 -7.53
C PHE A 179 -7.23 -10.70 -6.18
N LEU A 180 -6.38 -9.92 -5.54
CA LEU A 180 -5.73 -10.31 -4.28
C LEU A 180 -6.67 -10.33 -3.07
N ILE A 181 -7.77 -9.58 -3.10
CA ILE A 181 -8.78 -9.63 -2.03
C ILE A 181 -9.86 -10.67 -2.30
N SER A 182 -9.96 -11.23 -3.51
CA SER A 182 -10.91 -12.26 -3.88
C SER A 182 -10.47 -13.67 -3.47
N ASP A 183 -11.35 -14.64 -3.62
CA ASP A 183 -11.07 -16.05 -3.41
C ASP A 183 -10.22 -16.68 -4.52
N ASP A 184 -10.14 -16.06 -5.70
CA ASP A 184 -9.31 -16.52 -6.82
C ASP A 184 -7.81 -16.53 -6.47
N SER A 185 -7.41 -15.74 -5.47
CA SER A 185 -6.05 -15.72 -4.94
C SER A 185 -5.88 -16.51 -3.64
N SER A 186 -6.74 -17.49 -3.39
CA SER A 186 -6.80 -18.24 -2.09
C SER A 186 -5.51 -18.99 -1.74
N TYR A 187 -4.67 -19.34 -2.71
CA TYR A 187 -3.37 -20.00 -2.48
C TYR A 187 -2.17 -19.05 -2.64
N ILE A 188 -2.43 -17.73 -2.60
CA ILE A 188 -1.40 -16.69 -2.79
C ILE A 188 -1.22 -15.91 -1.49
N THR A 189 -0.03 -16.03 -0.87
CA THR A 189 0.35 -15.25 0.32
C THR A 189 1.85 -14.97 0.32
N GLY A 190 2.31 -13.88 0.92
CA GLY A 190 3.71 -13.45 1.00
C GLY A 190 4.31 -12.95 -0.30
N SER A 191 3.52 -12.78 -1.35
CA SER A 191 3.96 -12.47 -2.69
C SER A 191 3.98 -10.96 -2.98
N SER A 192 4.89 -10.57 -3.90
CA SER A 192 5.00 -9.22 -4.43
C SER A 192 4.57 -9.19 -5.89
N PHE A 193 3.65 -8.30 -6.24
CA PHE A 193 3.08 -8.18 -7.58
C PHE A 193 3.42 -6.83 -8.19
N ASN A 194 4.29 -6.84 -9.21
CA ASN A 194 4.67 -5.63 -9.93
C ASN A 194 3.55 -5.24 -10.90
N VAL A 195 3.11 -3.97 -10.81
CA VAL A 195 2.19 -3.33 -11.75
C VAL A 195 2.87 -2.06 -12.23
N ASP A 196 3.91 -2.23 -13.04
CA ASP A 196 4.93 -1.22 -13.29
C ASP A 196 5.30 -1.02 -14.77
N GLY A 197 4.60 -1.69 -15.68
CA GLY A 197 4.88 -1.63 -17.11
C GLY A 197 6.23 -2.22 -17.51
N GLY A 198 6.78 -3.12 -16.70
CA GLY A 198 8.07 -3.78 -16.91
C GLY A 198 9.26 -3.01 -16.32
N TRP A 199 9.04 -1.94 -15.57
CA TRP A 199 10.09 -1.10 -14.98
C TRP A 199 11.16 -1.88 -14.22
N LEU A 200 10.77 -2.85 -13.40
CA LEU A 200 11.68 -3.64 -12.57
C LEU A 200 12.31 -4.82 -13.32
N SER A 201 11.90 -5.07 -14.57
CA SER A 201 12.40 -6.16 -15.40
C SER A 201 13.48 -5.69 -16.39
N SER A 202 13.79 -4.38 -16.44
CA SER A 202 14.72 -3.75 -17.38
C SER A 202 15.85 -2.98 -16.70
#